data_2cd13d04973451be9f4327981796727a
#
_entry.id   2cd13d04973451be9f4327981796727a
#
_cell.length_a   1.000
_cell.length_b   1.000
_cell.length_c   1.000
_cell.angle_alpha   90.00
_cell.angle_beta   90.00
_cell.angle_gamma   90.00
#
_symmetry.space_group_name_H-M   'P 1'
#
loop_
_entity.id
_entity.type
_entity.pdbx_description
1 polymer ?
#
loop_
_entity_poly.entity_id
_entity_poly.type
_entity_poly.pdbx_seq_one_letter_code
_entity_poly.pdbx_strand_id
1 'polypeptide(L)'
;MTDGATVLVDFFYAQPVGHAVEALHHALAVQRADPSRRVSVLLNAATPVELASCCPWLDRAYAVRSPFLEPAPDALAALAHVPRDWDWVLDDPRRHQPVQRESFAGMVDHYAASDAWLRPREGRRPLGYPPPSRSRHEPLRLELPAAARAAAAGRLPGRGGPLVALLPAGSGPAAQYPSARSWGLVLDALREALPGLGVVLVGRRVRDERTSTGMPAADLARLAAHPAVVADVLDVPLLEQLAAVQRCGLLLSPHSGFGMAAMAVGTPWLTLSGGRWFEWWFDHVPFRSVVPDVRRFPAYSQFGAEATVPDGDGGERVPSMVRERVQADLHRVVAAADELLRGAVPYERCLDDYVRDLVAAHGGDASALWSFDDVHREHLPGRLGG
;
A
#
# COMPACT_ATOMS: atom_id res chain seq x y z
N MET A 1 6.62 39.04 -3.70
CA MET A 1 5.90 37.75 -3.59
C MET A 1 6.04 37.35 -2.14
N THR A 2 4.97 37.32 -1.37
CA THR A 2 5.00 36.80 0.01
C THR A 2 5.30 35.31 -0.13
N ASP A 3 6.43 34.87 0.43
CA ASP A 3 6.74 33.43 0.52
C ASP A 3 5.55 32.74 1.19
N GLY A 4 4.99 31.72 0.54
CA GLY A 4 3.85 30.99 1.05
C GLY A 4 4.18 30.31 2.39
N ALA A 5 3.16 30.07 3.21
CA ALA A 5 3.35 29.44 4.53
C ALA A 5 4.04 28.06 4.41
N THR A 6 5.03 27.85 5.27
CA THR A 6 5.79 26.59 5.33
C THR A 6 5.07 25.58 6.22
N VAL A 7 4.85 24.38 5.69
CA VAL A 7 4.17 23.28 6.42
C VAL A 7 5.04 22.05 6.41
N LEU A 8 5.30 21.51 7.60
CA LEU A 8 5.92 20.19 7.77
C LEU A 8 4.86 19.16 8.15
N VAL A 9 4.73 18.11 7.37
CA VAL A 9 3.97 16.90 7.72
C VAL A 9 4.92 15.93 8.38
N ASP A 10 4.87 15.82 9.72
CA ASP A 10 5.68 14.91 10.52
C ASP A 10 4.99 13.54 10.59
N PHE A 11 5.33 12.68 9.65
CA PHE A 11 4.74 11.36 9.48
C PHE A 11 5.78 10.26 9.72
N PHE A 12 6.23 10.16 10.96
CA PHE A 12 7.26 9.20 11.35
C PHE A 12 6.74 7.76 11.43
N TYR A 13 5.42 7.57 11.58
CA TYR A 13 4.79 6.26 11.59
C TYR A 13 4.91 5.62 10.23
N ALA A 14 6.04 4.97 9.98
CA ALA A 14 6.24 4.36 8.68
C ALA A 14 7.34 3.32 8.70
N GLN A 15 7.06 2.18 8.10
CA GLN A 15 8.07 1.24 7.63
C GLN A 15 7.74 0.78 6.20
N PRO A 16 6.51 0.29 5.88
CA PRO A 16 6.23 -0.20 4.53
C PRO A 16 5.98 0.94 3.53
N VAL A 17 6.01 0.58 2.25
CA VAL A 17 5.74 1.46 1.10
C VAL A 17 4.41 2.21 1.23
N GLY A 18 3.38 1.54 1.74
CA GLY A 18 2.04 2.13 1.89
C GLY A 18 2.01 3.38 2.78
N HIS A 19 2.77 3.39 3.87
CA HIS A 19 2.82 4.56 4.75
C HIS A 19 3.51 5.77 4.09
N ALA A 20 4.47 5.56 3.19
CA ALA A 20 5.02 6.65 2.40
C ALA A 20 3.97 7.25 1.46
N VAL A 21 3.18 6.40 0.79
CA VAL A 21 2.07 6.83 -0.06
C VAL A 21 1.03 7.60 0.75
N GLU A 22 0.67 7.11 1.93
CA GLU A 22 -0.25 7.75 2.86
C GLU A 22 0.25 9.16 3.27
N ALA A 23 1.51 9.28 3.69
CA ALA A 23 2.11 10.56 4.06
C ALA A 23 2.08 11.58 2.90
N LEU A 24 2.40 11.12 1.68
CA LEU A 24 2.37 11.95 0.48
C LEU A 24 0.93 12.35 0.12
N HIS A 25 -0.05 11.49 0.35
CA HIS A 25 -1.46 11.81 0.13
C HIS A 25 -1.95 12.88 1.09
N HIS A 26 -1.60 12.78 2.39
CA HIS A 26 -1.88 13.84 3.36
C HIS A 26 -1.22 15.16 2.98
N ALA A 27 0.06 15.13 2.59
CA ALA A 27 0.78 16.32 2.16
C ALA A 27 0.15 16.97 0.92
N LEU A 28 -0.30 16.15 -0.06
CA LEU A 28 -1.03 16.63 -1.23
C LEU A 28 -2.32 17.34 -0.83
N ALA A 29 -3.10 16.77 0.09
CA ALA A 29 -4.33 17.39 0.58
C ALA A 29 -4.08 18.77 1.21
N VAL A 30 -3.01 18.91 1.99
CA VAL A 30 -2.60 20.18 2.59
C VAL A 30 -2.20 21.20 1.53
N GLN A 31 -1.43 20.79 0.53
CA GLN A 31 -0.99 21.65 -0.57
C GLN A 31 -2.16 22.07 -1.45
N ARG A 32 -3.11 21.16 -1.74
CA ARG A 32 -4.29 21.48 -2.56
C ARG A 32 -5.31 22.36 -1.84
N ALA A 33 -5.37 22.28 -0.51
CA ALA A 33 -6.22 23.17 0.28
C ALA A 33 -5.78 24.65 0.15
N ASP A 34 -4.48 24.89 -0.05
CA ASP A 34 -3.91 26.20 -0.31
C ASP A 34 -2.60 26.02 -1.13
N PRO A 35 -2.67 26.21 -2.47
CA PRO A 35 -1.53 26.03 -3.36
C PRO A 35 -0.35 26.98 -3.12
N SER A 36 -0.52 28.03 -2.32
CA SER A 36 0.58 28.93 -1.95
C SER A 36 1.50 28.32 -0.87
N ARG A 37 1.06 27.27 -0.16
CA ARG A 37 1.83 26.58 0.88
C ARG A 37 3.01 25.83 0.30
N ARG A 38 4.13 25.93 1.01
CA ARG A 38 5.32 25.10 0.76
C ARG A 38 5.27 23.92 1.72
N VAL A 39 4.80 22.78 1.21
CA VAL A 39 4.59 21.57 2.02
C VAL A 39 5.80 20.66 1.92
N SER A 40 6.35 20.27 3.06
CA SER A 40 7.42 19.29 3.22
C SER A 40 6.93 18.10 4.03
N VAL A 41 7.57 16.95 3.85
CA VAL A 41 7.31 15.75 4.66
C VAL A 41 8.55 15.36 5.45
N LEU A 42 8.34 14.83 6.67
CA LEU A 42 9.36 14.17 7.46
C LEU A 42 8.95 12.70 7.62
N LEU A 43 9.80 11.80 7.16
CA LEU A 43 9.55 10.36 7.14
C LEU A 43 10.65 9.61 7.88
N ASN A 44 10.33 8.43 8.41
CA ASN A 44 11.37 7.50 8.84
C ASN A 44 12.21 7.05 7.64
N ALA A 45 13.53 6.99 7.78
CA ALA A 45 14.42 6.54 6.70
C ALA A 45 14.19 5.06 6.29
N ALA A 46 13.53 4.27 7.14
CA ALA A 46 13.05 2.94 6.79
C ALA A 46 11.85 2.95 5.82
N THR A 47 11.25 4.12 5.58
CA THR A 47 10.20 4.31 4.58
C THR A 47 10.82 4.62 3.21
N PRO A 48 10.17 4.28 2.08
CA PRO A 48 10.65 4.65 0.74
C PRO A 48 10.59 6.15 0.47
N VAL A 49 11.51 6.92 1.03
CA VAL A 49 11.56 8.39 0.91
C VAL A 49 11.73 8.84 -0.56
N GLU A 50 12.30 7.99 -1.40
CA GLU A 50 12.45 8.26 -2.84
C GLU A 50 11.14 8.48 -3.57
N LEU A 51 9.99 8.01 -3.03
CA LEU A 51 8.67 8.31 -3.59
C LEU A 51 8.35 9.80 -3.55
N ALA A 52 8.89 10.53 -2.58
CA ALA A 52 8.72 11.98 -2.49
C ALA A 52 9.34 12.72 -3.70
N SER A 53 10.42 12.19 -4.29
CA SER A 53 11.00 12.77 -5.51
C SER A 53 10.09 12.65 -6.74
N CYS A 54 9.04 11.83 -6.66
CA CYS A 54 8.02 11.67 -7.69
C CYS A 54 6.84 12.66 -7.51
N CYS A 55 6.94 13.59 -6.57
CA CYS A 55 5.92 14.59 -6.23
C CYS A 55 6.46 16.00 -6.50
N PRO A 56 6.37 16.54 -7.75
CA PRO A 56 6.97 17.83 -8.10
C PRO A 56 6.34 19.04 -7.36
N TRP A 57 5.16 18.84 -6.78
CA TRP A 57 4.47 19.84 -5.97
C TRP A 57 4.99 19.90 -4.51
N LEU A 58 5.75 18.88 -4.05
CA LEU A 58 6.31 18.83 -2.72
C LEU A 58 7.58 19.69 -2.63
N ASP A 59 7.68 20.53 -1.60
CA ASP A 59 8.86 21.40 -1.42
C ASP A 59 10.10 20.57 -1.04
N ARG A 60 9.97 19.70 -0.05
CA ARG A 60 11.09 18.86 0.41
C ARG A 60 10.63 17.62 1.16
N ALA A 61 11.44 16.56 1.12
CA ALA A 61 11.34 15.40 2.01
C ALA A 61 12.57 15.33 2.92
N TYR A 62 12.33 15.09 4.20
CA TYR A 62 13.36 14.82 5.20
C TYR A 62 13.27 13.36 5.62
N ALA A 63 14.41 12.69 5.69
CA ALA A 63 14.50 11.30 6.14
C ALA A 63 15.23 11.23 7.47
N VAL A 64 14.55 10.82 8.53
CA VAL A 64 15.13 10.68 9.87
C VAL A 64 15.46 9.21 10.12
N ARG A 65 16.74 8.91 10.30
CA ARG A 65 17.17 7.55 10.67
C ARG A 65 17.04 7.39 12.17
N SER A 66 15.99 6.74 12.60
CA SER A 66 15.72 6.42 14.00
C SER A 66 14.99 5.09 14.10
N PRO A 67 15.24 4.27 15.13
CA PRO A 67 14.45 3.07 15.40
C PRO A 67 12.96 3.43 15.49
N PHE A 68 12.09 2.51 15.08
CA PHE A 68 10.66 2.70 15.19
C PHE A 68 10.08 1.93 16.40
N LEU A 69 10.46 0.65 16.52
CA LEU A 69 9.94 -0.24 17.56
C LEU A 69 10.69 -0.09 18.89
N GLU A 70 12.02 0.03 18.79
CA GLU A 70 12.92 0.09 19.94
C GLU A 70 13.16 1.52 20.41
N PRO A 71 13.57 1.74 21.67
CA PRO A 71 13.93 3.07 22.15
C PRO A 71 14.97 3.77 21.27
N ALA A 72 14.83 5.08 21.11
CA ALA A 72 15.64 5.92 20.23
C ALA A 72 16.32 7.06 21.04
N PRO A 73 17.36 6.76 21.84
CA PRO A 73 18.00 7.76 22.71
C PRO A 73 18.58 8.96 21.94
N ASP A 74 18.95 8.77 20.68
CA ASP A 74 19.53 9.81 19.81
C ASP A 74 18.50 10.49 18.90
N ALA A 75 17.19 10.35 19.16
CA ALA A 75 16.12 10.88 18.34
C ALA A 75 16.26 12.40 18.08
N LEU A 76 16.70 13.17 19.10
CA LEU A 76 16.92 14.61 18.93
C LEU A 76 18.08 14.91 17.97
N ALA A 77 19.18 14.18 18.07
CA ALA A 77 20.33 14.34 17.16
C ALA A 77 19.97 13.97 15.73
N ALA A 78 19.10 12.97 15.56
CA ALA A 78 18.61 12.54 14.23
C ALA A 78 17.82 13.64 13.50
N LEU A 79 17.24 14.62 14.24
CA LEU A 79 16.51 15.75 13.67
C LEU A 79 17.41 16.94 13.27
N ALA A 80 18.72 16.92 13.55
CA ALA A 80 19.59 18.09 13.39
C ALA A 80 19.64 18.69 11.97
N HIS A 81 19.32 17.90 10.95
CA HIS A 81 19.28 18.34 9.55
C HIS A 81 17.90 18.88 9.11
N VAL A 82 16.88 18.79 9.97
CA VAL A 82 15.53 19.31 9.72
C VAL A 82 15.47 20.76 10.20
N PRO A 83 15.02 21.73 9.40
CA PRO A 83 14.81 23.11 9.86
C PRO A 83 13.92 23.16 11.09
N ARG A 84 14.23 24.11 11.99
CA ARG A 84 13.48 24.25 13.25
C ARG A 84 12.21 25.07 13.09
N ASP A 85 12.26 26.11 12.27
CA ASP A 85 11.21 27.11 12.18
C ASP A 85 10.26 26.79 11.02
N TRP A 86 8.98 26.68 11.35
CA TRP A 86 7.88 26.38 10.44
C TRP A 86 6.68 27.27 10.74
N ASP A 87 5.81 27.55 9.77
CA ASP A 87 4.53 28.17 10.09
C ASP A 87 3.60 27.14 10.71
N TRP A 88 3.56 25.91 10.17
CA TRP A 88 2.75 24.82 10.68
C TRP A 88 3.56 23.53 10.78
N VAL A 89 3.29 22.74 11.83
CA VAL A 89 3.70 21.34 11.91
C VAL A 89 2.45 20.49 12.10
N LEU A 90 2.25 19.53 11.20
CA LEU A 90 1.12 18.60 11.21
C LEU A 90 1.65 17.22 11.56
N ASP A 91 1.21 16.68 12.70
CA ASP A 91 1.65 15.39 13.21
C ASP A 91 0.68 14.27 12.83
N ASP A 92 1.21 13.07 12.59
CA ASP A 92 0.39 11.87 12.46
C ASP A 92 -0.44 11.67 13.74
N PRO A 93 -1.78 11.54 13.65
CA PRO A 93 -2.65 11.38 14.81
C PRO A 93 -2.36 10.10 15.60
N ARG A 94 -1.73 9.09 14.98
CA ARG A 94 -1.34 7.84 15.64
C ARG A 94 -0.35 8.05 16.79
N ARG A 95 0.40 9.16 16.82
CA ARG A 95 1.25 9.52 17.96
C ARG A 95 0.48 9.62 19.28
N HIS A 96 -0.82 9.88 19.24
CA HIS A 96 -1.67 10.06 20.41
C HIS A 96 -2.47 8.80 20.80
N GLN A 97 -2.45 7.77 19.95
CA GLN A 97 -3.19 6.52 20.20
C GLN A 97 -2.49 5.69 21.29
N PRO A 98 -3.19 5.27 22.37
CA PRO A 98 -2.57 4.53 23.47
C PRO A 98 -1.83 3.27 23.01
N VAL A 99 -2.48 2.43 22.20
CA VAL A 99 -1.90 1.18 21.70
C VAL A 99 -0.61 1.42 20.90
N GLN A 100 -0.54 2.50 20.13
CA GLN A 100 0.65 2.82 19.33
C GLN A 100 1.80 3.28 20.25
N ARG A 101 1.49 4.10 21.24
CA ARG A 101 2.47 4.56 22.23
C ARG A 101 3.04 3.43 23.10
N GLU A 102 2.23 2.44 23.44
CA GLU A 102 2.65 1.27 24.19
C GLU A 102 3.50 0.31 23.36
N SER A 103 3.26 0.24 22.04
CA SER A 103 3.89 -0.74 21.15
C SER A 103 5.16 -0.24 20.48
N PHE A 104 5.35 1.09 20.33
CA PHE A 104 6.41 1.67 19.50
C PHE A 104 7.22 2.73 20.24
N ALA A 105 8.19 2.26 21.04
CA ALA A 105 9.01 3.14 21.88
C ALA A 105 9.76 4.19 21.06
N GLY A 106 10.36 3.81 19.94
CA GLY A 106 11.09 4.75 19.08
C GLY A 106 10.19 5.82 18.44
N MET A 107 8.92 5.50 18.17
CA MET A 107 7.95 6.51 17.73
C MET A 107 7.67 7.53 18.85
N VAL A 108 7.54 7.08 20.08
CA VAL A 108 7.35 7.96 21.25
C VAL A 108 8.54 8.90 21.40
N ASP A 109 9.76 8.37 21.34
CA ASP A 109 11.00 9.14 21.44
C ASP A 109 11.15 10.14 20.30
N HIS A 110 10.80 9.72 19.06
CA HIS A 110 10.81 10.64 17.91
C HIS A 110 9.89 11.83 18.14
N TYR A 111 8.63 11.62 18.52
CA TYR A 111 7.71 12.74 18.72
C TYR A 111 8.07 13.61 19.91
N ALA A 112 8.66 13.05 20.98
CA ALA A 112 9.21 13.84 22.07
C ALA A 112 10.40 14.73 21.61
N ALA A 113 11.29 14.16 20.80
CA ALA A 113 12.40 14.91 20.19
C ALA A 113 11.89 15.97 19.20
N SER A 114 10.88 15.65 18.41
CA SER A 114 10.23 16.56 17.46
C SER A 114 9.57 17.74 18.18
N ASP A 115 8.91 17.51 19.32
CA ASP A 115 8.34 18.57 20.17
C ASP A 115 9.42 19.52 20.73
N ALA A 116 10.60 18.99 21.04
CA ALA A 116 11.72 19.78 21.54
C ALA A 116 12.46 20.54 20.41
N TRP A 117 12.52 19.99 19.21
CA TRP A 117 13.29 20.51 18.08
C TRP A 117 12.52 21.54 17.26
N LEU A 118 11.30 21.20 16.82
CA LEU A 118 10.51 22.01 15.91
C LEU A 118 9.85 23.19 16.62
N ARG A 119 9.83 24.35 15.95
CA ARG A 119 9.28 25.61 16.44
C ARG A 119 8.21 26.14 15.48
N PRO A 120 6.97 25.61 15.53
CA PRO A 120 5.91 26.11 14.67
C PRO A 120 5.39 27.46 15.18
N ARG A 121 5.22 28.43 14.26
CA ARG A 121 4.66 29.74 14.54
C ARG A 121 3.17 29.65 14.90
N GLU A 122 2.42 28.88 14.13
CA GLU A 122 0.98 28.69 14.27
C GLU A 122 0.59 27.51 15.16
N GLY A 123 1.60 26.75 15.62
CA GLY A 123 1.43 25.61 16.50
C GLY A 123 1.44 24.25 15.80
N ARG A 124 1.32 23.21 16.61
CA ARG A 124 1.29 21.81 16.17
C ARG A 124 -0.14 21.29 16.23
N ARG A 125 -0.50 20.51 15.22
CA ARG A 125 -1.83 19.89 15.14
C ARG A 125 -1.69 18.45 14.63
N PRO A 126 -2.49 17.51 15.14
CA PRO A 126 -2.59 16.21 14.50
C PRO A 126 -3.20 16.38 13.11
N LEU A 127 -2.73 15.58 12.16
CA LEU A 127 -3.41 15.42 10.87
C LEU A 127 -4.83 14.93 11.17
N GLY A 128 -5.82 15.59 10.58
CA GLY A 128 -7.19 15.15 10.72
C GLY A 128 -7.40 13.80 10.03
N TYR A 129 -8.09 12.86 10.69
CA TYR A 129 -8.72 11.74 10.04
C TYR A 129 -10.24 12.00 9.97
N PRO A 130 -10.81 11.91 8.79
CA PRO A 130 -10.18 11.69 7.50
C PRO A 130 -9.21 12.80 7.14
N PRO A 131 -8.21 12.53 6.28
CA PRO A 131 -7.42 13.61 5.69
C PRO A 131 -8.37 14.68 5.18
N PRO A 132 -8.00 15.96 5.20
CA PRO A 132 -8.88 17.06 4.81
C PRO A 132 -9.73 16.66 3.60
N SER A 133 -11.02 16.92 3.65
CA SER A 133 -12.06 16.32 2.76
C SER A 133 -11.74 16.32 1.26
N ARG A 134 -10.80 17.13 0.85
CA ARG A 134 -10.34 17.23 -0.55
C ARG A 134 -9.40 16.09 -0.96
N SER A 135 -8.68 15.44 -0.05
CA SER A 135 -7.81 14.33 -0.41
C SER A 135 -8.58 13.14 -1.00
N ARG A 136 -9.85 13.01 -0.68
CA ARG A 136 -10.76 12.00 -1.26
C ARG A 136 -11.00 12.21 -2.75
N HIS A 137 -10.88 13.46 -3.21
CA HIS A 137 -11.18 13.87 -4.58
C HIS A 137 -9.94 14.25 -5.37
N GLU A 138 -8.77 14.26 -4.71
CA GLU A 138 -7.50 14.63 -5.30
C GLU A 138 -6.60 13.39 -5.35
N PRO A 139 -6.57 12.68 -6.48
CA PRO A 139 -5.75 11.48 -6.59
C PRO A 139 -4.27 11.82 -6.49
N LEU A 140 -3.55 11.08 -5.65
CA LEU A 140 -2.10 11.13 -5.66
C LEU A 140 -1.60 10.55 -6.99
N ARG A 141 -0.71 11.28 -7.68
CA ARG A 141 0.00 10.77 -8.86
C ARG A 141 1.49 10.95 -8.66
N LEU A 142 2.20 9.84 -8.75
CA LEU A 142 3.66 9.79 -8.70
C LEU A 142 4.21 9.94 -10.12
N GLU A 143 4.99 10.98 -10.35
CA GLU A 143 5.68 11.23 -11.63
C GLU A 143 7.02 10.50 -11.64
N LEU A 144 7.03 9.27 -12.12
CA LEU A 144 8.25 8.45 -12.12
C LEU A 144 9.34 9.07 -12.99
N PRO A 145 10.62 9.03 -12.55
CA PRO A 145 11.75 9.54 -13.32
C PRO A 145 11.88 8.86 -14.70
N ALA A 146 12.29 9.62 -15.71
CA ALA A 146 12.49 9.09 -17.06
C ALA A 146 13.48 7.91 -17.10
N ALA A 147 14.54 7.98 -16.28
CA ALA A 147 15.51 6.90 -16.14
C ALA A 147 14.87 5.59 -15.63
N ALA A 148 13.99 5.66 -14.61
CA ALA A 148 13.28 4.49 -14.10
C ALA A 148 12.34 3.89 -15.17
N ARG A 149 11.62 4.74 -15.92
CA ARG A 149 10.77 4.30 -17.04
C ARG A 149 11.56 3.64 -18.16
N ALA A 150 12.74 4.19 -18.51
CA ALA A 150 13.62 3.62 -19.52
C ALA A 150 14.20 2.27 -19.08
N ALA A 151 14.65 2.16 -17.82
CA ALA A 151 15.15 0.91 -17.25
C ALA A 151 14.08 -0.18 -17.25
N ALA A 152 12.86 0.14 -16.81
CA ALA A 152 11.72 -0.76 -16.84
C ALA A 152 11.38 -1.22 -18.27
N ALA A 153 11.38 -0.30 -19.24
CA ALA A 153 11.12 -0.63 -20.64
C ALA A 153 12.13 -1.63 -21.21
N GLY A 154 13.41 -1.52 -20.81
CA GLY A 154 14.46 -2.45 -21.23
C GLY A 154 14.36 -3.85 -20.61
N ARG A 155 13.63 -4.00 -19.49
CA ARG A 155 13.44 -5.28 -18.80
C ARG A 155 12.20 -6.04 -19.23
N LEU A 156 11.21 -5.32 -19.77
CA LEU A 156 9.94 -5.92 -20.17
C LEU A 156 10.00 -6.36 -21.63
N PRO A 157 9.43 -7.54 -21.96
CA PRO A 157 9.40 -7.99 -23.35
C PRO A 157 8.46 -7.11 -24.19
N GLY A 158 8.87 -6.83 -25.42
CA GLY A 158 7.99 -6.25 -26.44
C GLY A 158 6.94 -7.29 -26.88
N ARG A 159 5.81 -7.36 -26.19
CA ARG A 159 4.74 -8.33 -26.47
C ARG A 159 3.44 -7.64 -26.88
N GLY A 160 2.66 -8.35 -27.71
CA GLY A 160 1.34 -7.89 -28.15
C GLY A 160 0.17 -8.30 -27.24
N GLY A 161 0.43 -8.89 -26.07
CA GLY A 161 -0.61 -9.33 -25.12
C GLY A 161 -0.60 -8.51 -23.81
N PRO A 162 -1.64 -8.68 -22.96
CA PRO A 162 -1.74 -7.98 -21.70
C PRO A 162 -0.62 -8.41 -20.74
N LEU A 163 -0.11 -7.44 -19.95
CA LEU A 163 0.84 -7.68 -18.86
C LEU A 163 0.14 -7.50 -17.53
N VAL A 164 0.40 -8.40 -16.60
CA VAL A 164 -0.01 -8.35 -15.19
C VAL A 164 1.22 -8.36 -14.31
N ALA A 165 1.37 -7.36 -13.44
CA ALA A 165 2.35 -7.40 -12.39
C ALA A 165 1.86 -8.31 -11.26
N LEU A 166 2.71 -9.18 -10.72
CA LEU A 166 2.41 -10.02 -9.55
C LEU A 166 3.35 -9.68 -8.41
N LEU A 167 2.79 -9.21 -7.29
CA LEU A 167 3.45 -9.19 -5.99
C LEU A 167 2.89 -10.36 -5.17
N PRO A 168 3.63 -11.47 -4.97
CA PRO A 168 3.03 -12.68 -4.40
C PRO A 168 2.83 -12.62 -2.88
N ALA A 169 3.52 -11.70 -2.19
CA ALA A 169 3.41 -11.50 -0.75
C ALA A 169 3.87 -10.10 -0.36
N GLY A 170 3.30 -9.53 0.69
CA GLY A 170 3.82 -8.35 1.39
C GLY A 170 4.98 -8.72 2.32
N SER A 171 5.32 -7.83 3.27
CA SER A 171 6.44 -8.00 4.21
C SER A 171 6.10 -8.82 5.49
N GLY A 172 4.87 -9.21 5.67
CA GLY A 172 4.42 -10.01 6.81
C GLY A 172 4.85 -11.48 6.78
N PRO A 173 4.49 -12.27 7.79
CA PRO A 173 4.76 -13.70 7.83
C PRO A 173 4.21 -14.45 6.62
N ALA A 174 4.95 -15.46 6.13
CA ALA A 174 4.55 -16.25 4.96
C ALA A 174 3.16 -16.91 5.10
N ALA A 175 2.75 -17.23 6.31
CA ALA A 175 1.44 -17.80 6.59
C ALA A 175 0.26 -16.87 6.26
N GLN A 176 0.50 -15.57 6.12
CA GLN A 176 -0.52 -14.58 5.77
C GLN A 176 -0.73 -14.42 4.25
N TYR A 177 -0.05 -15.20 3.43
CA TYR A 177 -0.11 -15.09 1.96
C TYR A 177 -0.33 -16.46 1.32
N PRO A 178 -0.89 -16.51 0.10
CA PRO A 178 -1.00 -17.75 -0.66
C PRO A 178 0.37 -18.39 -0.89
N SER A 179 0.42 -19.71 -0.97
CA SER A 179 1.64 -20.44 -1.33
C SER A 179 2.03 -20.16 -2.79
N ALA A 180 3.28 -20.46 -3.14
CA ALA A 180 3.71 -20.42 -4.53
C ALA A 180 2.91 -21.40 -5.43
N ARG A 181 2.45 -22.53 -4.90
CA ARG A 181 1.59 -23.47 -5.64
C ARG A 181 0.20 -22.89 -5.87
N SER A 182 -0.37 -22.25 -4.85
CA SER A 182 -1.66 -21.56 -4.97
C SER A 182 -1.58 -20.41 -5.96
N TRP A 183 -0.51 -19.63 -5.96
CA TRP A 183 -0.26 -18.63 -7.02
C TRP A 183 -0.13 -19.27 -8.40
N GLY A 184 0.54 -20.43 -8.51
CA GLY A 184 0.60 -21.19 -9.77
C GLY A 184 -0.78 -21.50 -10.34
N LEU A 185 -1.75 -21.92 -9.50
CA LEU A 185 -3.14 -22.13 -9.92
C LEU A 185 -3.78 -20.86 -10.47
N VAL A 186 -3.56 -19.72 -9.81
CA VAL A 186 -4.07 -18.42 -10.29
C VAL A 186 -3.46 -18.06 -11.64
N LEU A 187 -2.14 -18.24 -11.80
CA LEU A 187 -1.45 -17.94 -13.06
C LEU A 187 -1.88 -18.85 -14.20
N ASP A 188 -2.11 -20.14 -13.93
CA ASP A 188 -2.62 -21.08 -14.93
C ASP A 188 -4.02 -20.70 -15.39
N ALA A 189 -4.92 -20.38 -14.45
CA ALA A 189 -6.28 -19.95 -14.75
C ALA A 189 -6.32 -18.64 -15.55
N LEU A 190 -5.49 -17.67 -15.20
CA LEU A 190 -5.36 -16.41 -15.93
C LEU A 190 -4.82 -16.63 -17.34
N ARG A 191 -3.83 -17.49 -17.52
CA ARG A 191 -3.25 -17.80 -18.83
C ARG A 191 -4.24 -18.52 -19.74
N GLU A 192 -5.07 -19.39 -19.17
CA GLU A 192 -6.13 -20.09 -19.92
C GLU A 192 -7.22 -19.12 -20.41
N ALA A 193 -7.65 -18.22 -19.51
CA ALA A 193 -8.74 -17.29 -19.80
C ALA A 193 -8.31 -16.07 -20.63
N LEU A 194 -7.03 -15.68 -20.58
CA LEU A 194 -6.50 -14.45 -21.19
C LEU A 194 -5.35 -14.82 -22.15
N PRO A 195 -5.63 -15.16 -23.39
CA PRO A 195 -4.61 -15.57 -24.36
C PRO A 195 -3.52 -14.51 -24.53
N GLY A 196 -2.26 -14.94 -24.50
CA GLY A 196 -1.11 -14.04 -24.63
C GLY A 196 -0.72 -13.30 -23.37
N LEU A 197 -1.40 -13.54 -22.24
CA LEU A 197 -1.04 -12.94 -20.94
C LEU A 197 0.43 -13.19 -20.61
N GLY A 198 1.13 -12.13 -20.16
CA GLY A 198 2.44 -12.20 -19.56
C GLY A 198 2.41 -11.66 -18.11
N VAL A 199 3.15 -12.31 -17.22
CA VAL A 199 3.26 -11.91 -15.82
C VAL A 199 4.63 -11.34 -15.56
N VAL A 200 4.67 -10.19 -14.88
CA VAL A 200 5.88 -9.50 -14.41
C VAL A 200 5.95 -9.68 -12.90
N LEU A 201 6.96 -10.41 -12.42
CA LEU A 201 7.13 -10.65 -10.99
C LEU A 201 7.83 -9.46 -10.34
N VAL A 202 7.20 -8.87 -9.31
CA VAL A 202 7.72 -7.72 -8.55
C VAL A 202 7.88 -8.06 -7.07
N GLY A 203 8.73 -7.31 -6.36
CA GLY A 203 8.98 -7.49 -4.92
C GLY A 203 10.46 -7.56 -4.57
N ARG A 204 10.80 -8.16 -3.43
CA ARG A 204 12.19 -8.30 -2.94
C ARG A 204 12.44 -9.69 -2.37
N ARG A 205 13.49 -10.34 -2.85
CA ARG A 205 13.98 -11.61 -2.28
C ARG A 205 14.76 -11.37 -1.01
N VAL A 206 15.55 -10.31 -1.01
CA VAL A 206 16.45 -9.98 0.10
C VAL A 206 15.73 -9.05 1.07
N ARG A 207 15.67 -9.45 2.34
CA ARG A 207 15.17 -8.60 3.40
C ARG A 207 16.16 -7.47 3.66
N ASP A 208 15.71 -6.24 3.63
CA ASP A 208 16.45 -5.07 4.10
C ASP A 208 15.72 -4.39 5.27
N GLU A 209 16.25 -3.29 5.76
CA GLU A 209 15.64 -2.51 6.87
C GLU A 209 14.26 -1.96 6.51
N ARG A 210 13.90 -1.91 5.22
CA ARG A 210 12.70 -1.25 4.71
C ARG A 210 11.59 -2.23 4.36
N THR A 211 11.92 -3.35 3.73
CA THR A 211 10.91 -4.30 3.23
C THR A 211 11.50 -5.64 2.83
N SER A 212 10.63 -6.61 2.65
CA SER A 212 10.91 -7.90 2.02
C SER A 212 9.61 -8.45 1.43
N THR A 213 9.72 -9.43 0.53
CA THR A 213 8.58 -10.25 0.16
C THR A 213 8.53 -11.44 1.12
N GLY A 214 7.46 -11.57 1.89
CA GLY A 214 7.27 -12.59 2.94
C GLY A 214 7.06 -14.01 2.38
N MET A 215 7.84 -14.38 1.37
CA MET A 215 7.80 -15.69 0.72
C MET A 215 9.20 -16.28 0.67
N PRO A 216 9.39 -17.60 0.95
CA PRO A 216 10.68 -18.25 0.85
C PRO A 216 11.31 -18.10 -0.54
N ALA A 217 12.65 -17.96 -0.59
CA ALA A 217 13.39 -17.77 -1.85
C ALA A 217 13.13 -18.90 -2.86
N ALA A 218 13.02 -20.16 -2.40
CA ALA A 218 12.70 -21.29 -3.26
C ALA A 218 11.31 -21.19 -3.90
N ASP A 219 10.34 -20.61 -3.18
CA ASP A 219 8.98 -20.38 -3.68
C ASP A 219 8.93 -19.21 -4.67
N LEU A 220 9.69 -18.14 -4.42
CA LEU A 220 9.88 -17.07 -5.41
C LEU A 220 10.54 -17.58 -6.69
N ALA A 221 11.57 -18.45 -6.56
CA ALA A 221 12.20 -19.08 -7.72
C ALA A 221 11.24 -19.97 -8.51
N ARG A 222 10.36 -20.71 -7.81
CA ARG A 222 9.30 -21.51 -8.44
C ARG A 222 8.33 -20.65 -9.23
N LEU A 223 7.90 -19.52 -8.67
CA LEU A 223 7.04 -18.57 -9.38
C LEU A 223 7.75 -17.95 -10.58
N ALA A 224 9.00 -17.55 -10.43
CA ALA A 224 9.80 -17.00 -11.53
C ALA A 224 9.97 -17.99 -12.71
N ALA A 225 9.99 -19.29 -12.42
CA ALA A 225 10.05 -20.36 -13.43
C ALA A 225 8.67 -20.70 -14.06
N HIS A 226 7.58 -20.07 -13.61
CA HIS A 226 6.25 -20.37 -14.13
C HIS A 226 6.11 -19.90 -15.60
N PRO A 227 5.50 -20.70 -16.50
CA PRO A 227 5.42 -20.37 -17.94
C PRO A 227 4.72 -19.05 -18.27
N ALA A 228 3.86 -18.54 -17.38
CA ALA A 228 3.23 -17.23 -17.53
C ALA A 228 4.18 -16.07 -17.22
N VAL A 229 5.24 -16.29 -16.42
CA VAL A 229 6.17 -15.25 -16.01
C VAL A 229 7.12 -14.94 -17.16
N VAL A 230 7.05 -13.71 -17.64
CA VAL A 230 7.81 -13.25 -18.81
C VAL A 230 8.91 -12.27 -18.45
N ALA A 231 8.87 -11.73 -17.22
CA ALA A 231 9.92 -10.88 -16.67
C ALA A 231 9.96 -11.01 -15.14
N ASP A 232 11.14 -10.95 -14.59
CA ASP A 232 11.45 -10.94 -13.16
C ASP A 232 12.18 -9.63 -12.85
N VAL A 233 11.51 -8.75 -12.14
CA VAL A 233 12.04 -7.46 -11.69
C VAL A 233 12.15 -7.40 -10.16
N LEU A 234 12.24 -8.57 -9.50
CA LEU A 234 12.57 -8.65 -8.08
C LEU A 234 13.93 -7.99 -7.81
N ASP A 235 14.04 -7.34 -6.66
CA ASP A 235 15.26 -6.68 -6.17
C ASP A 235 15.78 -5.48 -6.98
N VAL A 236 15.14 -5.12 -8.10
CA VAL A 236 15.49 -3.85 -8.74
C VAL A 236 14.99 -2.65 -7.89
N PRO A 237 15.54 -1.44 -8.07
CA PRO A 237 15.09 -0.25 -7.33
C PRO A 237 13.57 -0.05 -7.38
N LEU A 238 12.97 0.42 -6.28
CA LEU A 238 11.51 0.57 -6.16
C LEU A 238 10.90 1.37 -7.31
N LEU A 239 11.51 2.49 -7.70
CA LEU A 239 10.98 3.32 -8.79
C LEU A 239 11.01 2.61 -10.14
N GLU A 240 11.99 1.72 -10.38
CA GLU A 240 12.01 0.89 -11.58
C GLU A 240 10.92 -0.20 -11.54
N GLN A 241 10.67 -0.80 -10.36
CA GLN A 241 9.56 -1.74 -10.19
C GLN A 241 8.21 -1.05 -10.44
N LEU A 242 8.00 0.14 -9.89
CA LEU A 242 6.77 0.92 -10.13
C LEU A 242 6.63 1.33 -11.60
N ALA A 243 7.74 1.63 -12.27
CA ALA A 243 7.73 1.90 -13.71
C ALA A 243 7.40 0.65 -14.54
N ALA A 244 7.82 -0.54 -14.10
CA ALA A 244 7.40 -1.79 -14.71
C ALA A 244 5.90 -2.06 -14.47
N VAL A 245 5.42 -1.83 -13.24
CA VAL A 245 3.98 -1.93 -12.90
C VAL A 245 3.15 -0.95 -13.71
N GLN A 246 3.60 0.30 -13.89
CA GLN A 246 2.91 1.30 -14.72
C GLN A 246 2.71 0.85 -16.18
N ARG A 247 3.55 -0.04 -16.69
CA ARG A 247 3.42 -0.62 -18.03
C ARG A 247 2.56 -1.88 -18.08
N CYS A 248 2.18 -2.41 -16.92
CA CYS A 248 1.22 -3.49 -16.80
C CYS A 248 -0.20 -2.92 -16.79
N GLY A 249 -1.16 -3.68 -17.32
CA GLY A 249 -2.57 -3.30 -17.26
C GLY A 249 -3.19 -3.52 -15.87
N LEU A 250 -2.48 -4.21 -14.96
CA LEU A 250 -2.99 -4.64 -13.68
C LEU A 250 -1.85 -5.01 -12.74
N LEU A 251 -1.96 -4.67 -11.46
CA LEU A 251 -1.24 -5.32 -10.37
C LEU A 251 -2.16 -6.37 -9.70
N LEU A 252 -1.68 -7.59 -9.56
CA LEU A 252 -2.29 -8.65 -8.75
C LEU A 252 -1.45 -8.87 -7.50
N SER A 253 -2.05 -8.80 -6.32
CA SER A 253 -1.34 -9.04 -5.05
C SER A 253 -2.31 -9.40 -3.92
N PRO A 254 -1.84 -9.92 -2.78
CA PRO A 254 -2.57 -9.77 -1.53
C PRO A 254 -2.58 -8.30 -1.10
N HIS A 255 -3.31 -7.98 -0.03
CA HIS A 255 -3.25 -6.64 0.56
C HIS A 255 -1.79 -6.24 0.86
N SER A 256 -1.36 -5.09 0.37
CA SER A 256 0.01 -4.60 0.54
C SER A 256 0.13 -3.11 0.28
N GLY A 257 1.07 -2.45 0.97
CA GLY A 257 1.40 -1.06 0.69
C GLY A 257 1.93 -0.80 -0.72
N PHE A 258 2.47 -1.83 -1.39
CA PHE A 258 2.89 -1.74 -2.79
C PHE A 258 1.69 -1.57 -3.74
N GLY A 259 0.53 -2.13 -3.40
CA GLY A 259 -0.72 -1.90 -4.15
C GLY A 259 -1.14 -0.44 -4.16
N MET A 260 -0.99 0.26 -3.02
CA MET A 260 -1.22 1.70 -2.93
C MET A 260 -0.28 2.48 -3.86
N ALA A 261 1.01 2.13 -3.89
CA ALA A 261 1.97 2.76 -4.80
C ALA A 261 1.67 2.45 -6.28
N ALA A 262 1.16 1.26 -6.60
CA ALA A 262 0.72 0.91 -7.95
C ALA A 262 -0.46 1.79 -8.40
N MET A 263 -1.46 2.02 -7.54
CA MET A 263 -2.55 2.95 -7.84
C MET A 263 -2.04 4.39 -7.99
N ALA A 264 -1.08 4.80 -7.17
CA ALA A 264 -0.48 6.13 -7.28
C ALA A 264 0.32 6.34 -8.59
N VAL A 265 0.74 5.28 -9.29
CA VAL A 265 1.27 5.38 -10.67
C VAL A 265 0.21 5.11 -11.75
N GLY A 266 -1.06 4.99 -11.36
CA GLY A 266 -2.20 4.84 -12.26
C GLY A 266 -2.50 3.40 -12.71
N THR A 267 -1.92 2.38 -12.07
CA THR A 267 -2.15 0.98 -12.42
C THR A 267 -3.31 0.39 -11.63
N PRO A 268 -4.32 -0.20 -12.29
CA PRO A 268 -5.40 -0.93 -11.62
C PRO A 268 -4.87 -2.00 -10.66
N TRP A 269 -5.59 -2.22 -9.56
CA TRP A 269 -5.18 -3.18 -8.54
C TRP A 269 -6.24 -4.26 -8.33
N LEU A 270 -5.85 -5.53 -8.48
CA LEU A 270 -6.63 -6.70 -8.09
C LEU A 270 -6.04 -7.30 -6.82
N THR A 271 -6.81 -7.25 -5.73
CA THR A 271 -6.39 -7.76 -4.43
C THR A 271 -7.01 -9.11 -4.16
N LEU A 272 -6.18 -10.07 -3.75
CA LEU A 272 -6.65 -11.28 -3.08
C LEU A 272 -6.74 -10.95 -1.57
N SER A 273 -7.92 -10.50 -1.13
CA SER A 273 -8.12 -9.95 0.20
C SER A 273 -8.05 -11.00 1.31
N GLY A 274 -7.52 -10.60 2.48
CA GLY A 274 -7.63 -11.36 3.73
C GLY A 274 -8.96 -11.18 4.45
N GLY A 275 -9.74 -10.17 4.08
CA GLY A 275 -11.14 -9.98 4.45
C GLY A 275 -11.46 -8.91 5.49
N ARG A 276 -10.50 -8.41 6.28
CA ARG A 276 -10.79 -7.38 7.30
C ARG A 276 -10.23 -5.99 6.99
N TRP A 277 -9.39 -5.89 5.99
CA TRP A 277 -8.75 -4.65 5.63
C TRP A 277 -9.47 -4.00 4.48
N PHE A 278 -9.57 -2.66 4.57
CA PHE A 278 -9.87 -1.85 3.41
C PHE A 278 -8.57 -1.66 2.64
N GLU A 279 -8.58 -1.99 1.37
CA GLU A 279 -7.56 -1.54 0.45
C GLU A 279 -7.72 -0.03 0.24
N TRP A 280 -6.59 0.69 0.09
CA TRP A 280 -6.62 2.12 -0.17
C TRP A 280 -7.03 2.38 -1.62
N TRP A 281 -7.99 3.26 -1.82
CA TRP A 281 -8.61 3.48 -3.13
C TRP A 281 -8.82 4.95 -3.49
N PHE A 282 -8.12 5.87 -2.84
CA PHE A 282 -8.35 7.30 -3.05
C PHE A 282 -7.73 7.86 -4.34
N ASP A 283 -7.06 7.05 -5.13
CA ASP A 283 -6.35 7.48 -6.32
C ASP A 283 -7.22 7.46 -7.59
N HIS A 284 -8.52 7.23 -7.49
CA HIS A 284 -9.46 7.16 -8.62
C HIS A 284 -8.98 6.21 -9.73
N VAL A 285 -8.32 5.15 -9.35
CA VAL A 285 -7.89 4.06 -10.23
C VAL A 285 -8.81 2.87 -10.02
N PRO A 286 -9.34 2.25 -11.08
CA PRO A 286 -10.16 1.05 -10.95
C PRO A 286 -9.44 -0.05 -10.15
N PHE A 287 -10.18 -0.74 -9.30
CA PHE A 287 -9.66 -1.84 -8.50
C PHE A 287 -10.73 -2.92 -8.29
N ARG A 288 -10.29 -4.12 -7.96
CA ARG A 288 -11.15 -5.20 -7.49
C ARG A 288 -10.50 -5.87 -6.28
N SER A 289 -11.32 -6.21 -5.30
CA SER A 289 -10.89 -6.98 -4.15
C SER A 289 -11.70 -8.26 -4.05
N VAL A 290 -11.02 -9.40 -4.13
CA VAL A 290 -11.67 -10.70 -3.99
C VAL A 290 -11.71 -11.05 -2.50
N VAL A 291 -12.82 -10.64 -1.85
CA VAL A 291 -13.09 -10.90 -0.44
C VAL A 291 -13.47 -12.37 -0.26
N PRO A 292 -12.87 -13.11 0.70
CA PRO A 292 -13.23 -14.50 0.95
C PRO A 292 -14.62 -14.64 1.55
N ASP A 293 -15.23 -15.81 1.43
CA ASP A 293 -16.33 -16.20 2.31
C ASP A 293 -15.80 -16.37 3.74
N VAL A 294 -15.96 -15.33 4.56
CA VAL A 294 -15.40 -15.29 5.93
C VAL A 294 -16.03 -16.31 6.89
N ARG A 295 -17.17 -16.90 6.55
CA ARG A 295 -17.78 -18.00 7.34
C ARG A 295 -17.00 -19.28 7.14
N ARG A 296 -16.50 -19.51 5.93
CA ARG A 296 -15.70 -20.68 5.57
C ARG A 296 -14.22 -20.44 5.76
N PHE A 297 -13.75 -19.25 5.43
CA PHE A 297 -12.36 -18.82 5.45
C PHE A 297 -12.23 -17.55 6.29
N PRO A 298 -12.23 -17.66 7.63
CA PRO A 298 -12.17 -16.49 8.50
C PRO A 298 -11.05 -15.53 8.13
N ALA A 299 -11.39 -14.25 8.11
CA ALA A 299 -10.47 -13.19 7.83
C ALA A 299 -9.46 -13.01 8.97
N TYR A 300 -8.26 -12.60 8.64
CA TYR A 300 -7.24 -12.24 9.62
C TYR A 300 -7.17 -10.72 9.84
N SER A 301 -6.61 -10.34 10.99
CA SER A 301 -6.19 -8.98 11.33
C SER A 301 -4.67 -8.92 11.25
N GLN A 302 -4.08 -7.90 10.69
CA GLN A 302 -2.61 -7.80 10.58
C GLN A 302 -1.88 -7.55 11.91
N PHE A 303 -2.60 -7.36 13.01
CA PHE A 303 -2.02 -6.93 14.30
C PHE A 303 -2.04 -7.97 15.39
N GLY A 304 -2.29 -9.22 15.11
CA GLY A 304 -2.34 -10.28 16.11
C GLY A 304 -1.56 -11.52 15.71
N ALA A 305 -1.36 -12.43 16.67
CA ALA A 305 -1.01 -13.80 16.38
C ALA A 305 -2.23 -14.44 15.74
N GLU A 306 -2.22 -14.56 14.42
CA GLU A 306 -3.34 -15.13 13.68
C GLU A 306 -3.36 -16.64 13.81
N ALA A 307 -4.55 -17.18 14.05
CA ALA A 307 -4.75 -18.61 14.00
C ALA A 307 -4.46 -19.13 12.60
N THR A 308 -3.58 -20.12 12.50
CA THR A 308 -3.28 -20.81 11.26
C THR A 308 -3.98 -22.18 11.22
N VAL A 309 -4.17 -22.69 10.03
CA VAL A 309 -4.71 -24.02 9.76
C VAL A 309 -3.80 -24.73 8.75
N PRO A 310 -3.81 -26.09 8.73
CA PRO A 310 -3.09 -26.86 7.73
C PRO A 310 -3.48 -26.42 6.31
N ASP A 311 -2.50 -26.19 5.43
CA ASP A 311 -2.71 -25.85 4.04
C ASP A 311 -2.54 -27.08 3.12
N GLY A 312 -3.41 -27.22 2.15
CA GLY A 312 -3.32 -28.29 1.13
C GLY A 312 -2.03 -28.28 0.31
N ASP A 313 -1.31 -27.15 0.30
CA ASP A 313 0.02 -27.04 -0.32
C ASP A 313 1.18 -27.38 0.62
N GLY A 314 0.88 -27.71 1.87
CA GLY A 314 1.82 -28.01 2.96
C GLY A 314 2.09 -26.79 3.84
N GLY A 315 2.44 -27.09 5.10
CA GLY A 315 2.61 -26.08 6.14
C GLY A 315 1.28 -25.55 6.67
N GLU A 316 1.33 -24.37 7.26
CA GLU A 316 0.16 -23.71 7.85
C GLU A 316 -0.03 -22.32 7.26
N ARG A 317 -1.30 -21.90 7.14
CA ARG A 317 -1.69 -20.55 6.69
C ARG A 317 -2.91 -20.06 7.44
N VAL A 318 -3.08 -18.74 7.43
CA VAL A 318 -4.37 -18.15 7.86
C VAL A 318 -5.49 -18.68 6.96
N PRO A 319 -6.69 -18.96 7.49
CA PRO A 319 -7.76 -19.62 6.74
C PRO A 319 -8.12 -18.93 5.42
N SER A 320 -8.05 -17.60 5.38
CA SER A 320 -8.35 -16.80 4.18
C SER A 320 -7.29 -16.90 3.07
N MET A 321 -6.15 -17.56 3.30
CA MET A 321 -5.05 -17.68 2.35
C MET A 321 -4.66 -19.12 2.01
N VAL A 322 -5.41 -20.12 2.52
CA VAL A 322 -5.19 -21.52 2.17
C VAL A 322 -5.53 -21.82 0.71
N ARG A 323 -4.94 -22.87 0.17
CA ARG A 323 -5.19 -23.36 -1.19
C ARG A 323 -6.67 -23.51 -1.52
N GLU A 324 -7.44 -24.08 -0.59
CA GLU A 324 -8.88 -24.33 -0.80
C GLU A 324 -9.65 -23.02 -1.07
N ARG A 325 -9.31 -21.94 -0.33
CA ARG A 325 -9.88 -20.63 -0.58
C ARG A 325 -9.48 -20.08 -1.95
N VAL A 326 -8.21 -20.20 -2.30
CA VAL A 326 -7.72 -19.72 -3.61
C VAL A 326 -8.45 -20.46 -4.73
N GLN A 327 -8.62 -21.78 -4.63
CA GLN A 327 -9.36 -22.58 -5.60
C GLN A 327 -10.84 -22.18 -5.70
N ALA A 328 -11.49 -21.93 -4.57
CA ALA A 328 -12.90 -21.50 -4.55
C ALA A 328 -13.12 -20.15 -5.26
N ASP A 329 -12.15 -19.25 -5.16
CA ASP A 329 -12.25 -17.90 -5.71
C ASP A 329 -11.58 -17.71 -7.09
N LEU A 330 -11.01 -18.76 -7.71
CA LEU A 330 -10.31 -18.65 -9.00
C LEU A 330 -11.16 -17.96 -10.08
N HIS A 331 -12.43 -18.36 -10.20
CA HIS A 331 -13.34 -17.77 -11.18
C HIS A 331 -13.56 -16.27 -10.97
N ARG A 332 -13.61 -15.82 -9.70
CA ARG A 332 -13.75 -14.40 -9.34
C ARG A 332 -12.48 -13.61 -9.66
N VAL A 333 -11.31 -14.21 -9.39
CA VAL A 333 -10.00 -13.60 -9.73
C VAL A 333 -9.87 -13.41 -11.22
N VAL A 334 -10.22 -14.43 -12.01
CA VAL A 334 -10.16 -14.37 -13.48
C VAL A 334 -11.12 -13.32 -14.04
N ALA A 335 -12.38 -13.32 -13.58
CA ALA A 335 -13.38 -12.35 -14.02
C ALA A 335 -12.96 -10.90 -13.68
N ALA A 336 -12.45 -10.67 -12.47
CA ALA A 336 -11.98 -9.36 -12.05
C ALA A 336 -10.74 -8.90 -12.85
N ALA A 337 -9.82 -9.81 -13.15
CA ALA A 337 -8.66 -9.49 -13.97
C ALA A 337 -9.05 -9.09 -15.40
N ASP A 338 -9.94 -9.84 -16.03
CA ASP A 338 -10.46 -9.56 -17.37
C ASP A 338 -11.18 -8.21 -17.42
N GLU A 339 -12.05 -7.92 -16.44
CA GLU A 339 -12.78 -6.67 -16.33
C GLU A 339 -11.84 -5.45 -16.19
N LEU A 340 -10.81 -5.54 -15.31
CA LEU A 340 -9.84 -4.46 -15.11
C LEU A 340 -8.95 -4.28 -16.35
N LEU A 341 -8.46 -5.36 -16.96
CA LEU A 341 -7.60 -5.30 -18.15
C LEU A 341 -8.32 -4.71 -19.36
N ARG A 342 -9.63 -4.90 -19.49
CA ARG A 342 -10.44 -4.28 -20.53
C ARG A 342 -10.80 -2.82 -20.23
N GLY A 343 -10.52 -2.32 -19.03
CA GLY A 343 -10.99 -1.00 -18.61
C GLY A 343 -12.51 -0.88 -18.60
N ALA A 344 -13.21 -1.99 -18.35
CA ALA A 344 -14.67 -2.08 -18.49
C ALA A 344 -15.43 -1.50 -17.29
N VAL A 345 -14.73 -1.18 -16.20
CA VAL A 345 -15.33 -0.71 -14.95
C VAL A 345 -14.75 0.62 -14.49
N PRO A 346 -15.59 1.64 -14.23
CA PRO A 346 -15.13 2.89 -13.65
C PRO A 346 -14.84 2.73 -12.15
N TYR A 347 -13.99 3.59 -11.62
CA TYR A 347 -13.58 3.59 -10.21
C TYR A 347 -14.76 3.61 -9.23
N GLU A 348 -15.76 4.47 -9.45
CA GLU A 348 -16.92 4.60 -8.55
C GLU A 348 -17.69 3.27 -8.43
N ARG A 349 -17.86 2.57 -9.54
CA ARG A 349 -18.48 1.24 -9.53
C ARG A 349 -17.65 0.21 -8.77
N CYS A 350 -16.31 0.26 -8.91
CA CYS A 350 -15.42 -0.61 -8.14
C CYS A 350 -15.61 -0.40 -6.64
N LEU A 351 -15.68 0.87 -6.22
CA LEU A 351 -15.86 1.23 -4.81
C LEU A 351 -17.21 0.77 -4.26
N ASP A 352 -18.30 1.00 -5.00
CA ASP A 352 -19.65 0.55 -4.59
C ASP A 352 -19.75 -0.98 -4.46
N ASP A 353 -19.22 -1.69 -5.43
CA ASP A 353 -19.22 -3.15 -5.43
C ASP A 353 -18.38 -3.69 -4.25
N TYR A 354 -17.19 -3.12 -4.03
CA TYR A 354 -16.32 -3.53 -2.93
C TYR A 354 -16.94 -3.34 -1.55
N VAL A 355 -17.51 -2.17 -1.29
CA VAL A 355 -18.18 -1.88 -0.01
C VAL A 355 -19.32 -2.87 0.23
N ARG A 356 -20.14 -3.11 -0.79
CA ARG A 356 -21.26 -4.07 -0.72
C ARG A 356 -20.77 -5.48 -0.41
N ASP A 357 -19.77 -5.95 -1.15
CA ASP A 357 -19.22 -7.31 -0.99
C ASP A 357 -18.58 -7.49 0.38
N LEU A 358 -17.85 -6.48 0.86
CA LEU A 358 -17.18 -6.54 2.15
C LEU A 358 -18.19 -6.59 3.31
N VAL A 359 -19.21 -5.73 3.27
CA VAL A 359 -20.28 -5.72 4.29
C VAL A 359 -21.07 -7.03 4.24
N ALA A 360 -21.40 -7.54 3.05
CA ALA A 360 -22.09 -8.82 2.89
C ALA A 360 -21.27 -9.98 3.45
N ALA A 361 -19.96 -10.01 3.22
CA ALA A 361 -19.04 -11.01 3.76
C ALA A 361 -19.02 -11.03 5.30
N HIS A 362 -19.29 -9.90 5.93
CA HIS A 362 -19.42 -9.75 7.38
C HIS A 362 -20.87 -9.78 7.89
N GLY A 363 -21.79 -10.40 7.15
CA GLY A 363 -23.17 -10.64 7.56
C GLY A 363 -24.05 -9.40 7.59
N GLY A 364 -23.68 -8.34 6.89
CA GLY A 364 -24.38 -7.06 6.88
C GLY A 364 -23.99 -6.11 8.04
N ASP A 365 -23.06 -6.53 8.90
CA ASP A 365 -22.57 -5.72 10.01
C ASP A 365 -21.33 -4.92 9.63
N ALA A 366 -21.54 -3.66 9.28
CA ALA A 366 -20.44 -2.74 8.97
C ALA A 366 -19.51 -2.47 10.17
N SER A 367 -20.00 -2.66 11.42
CA SER A 367 -19.17 -2.47 12.62
C SER A 367 -18.14 -3.58 12.83
N ALA A 368 -18.33 -4.74 12.19
CA ALA A 368 -17.36 -5.83 12.19
C ALA A 368 -16.13 -5.55 11.29
N LEU A 369 -16.21 -4.53 10.45
CA LEU A 369 -15.12 -4.11 9.59
C LEU A 369 -14.13 -3.29 10.41
N TRP A 370 -12.88 -3.73 10.41
CA TRP A 370 -11.83 -2.97 11.03
C TRP A 370 -11.22 -1.99 10.02
N SER A 371 -11.09 -0.75 10.42
CA SER A 371 -10.40 0.28 9.66
C SER A 371 -9.59 1.15 10.61
N PHE A 372 -8.37 1.49 10.23
CA PHE A 372 -7.58 2.52 10.90
C PHE A 372 -8.22 3.91 10.75
N ASP A 373 -8.98 4.09 9.68
CA ASP A 373 -9.48 5.37 9.26
C ASP A 373 -10.96 5.52 9.52
N ASP A 374 -11.31 6.58 10.24
CA ASP A 374 -12.70 7.05 10.30
C ASP A 374 -13.25 7.43 8.90
N VAL A 375 -12.35 7.69 7.93
CA VAL A 375 -12.72 7.90 6.51
C VAL A 375 -13.57 6.77 5.98
N HIS A 376 -13.17 5.54 6.24
CA HIS A 376 -13.92 4.37 5.79
C HIS A 376 -15.27 4.28 6.48
N ARG A 377 -15.33 4.61 7.77
CA ARG A 377 -16.58 4.66 8.54
C ARG A 377 -17.53 5.73 8.06
N GLU A 378 -17.03 6.88 7.63
CA GLU A 378 -17.85 7.94 7.06
C GLU A 378 -18.37 7.63 5.66
N HIS A 379 -17.61 6.86 4.86
CA HIS A 379 -18.05 6.43 3.54
C HIS A 379 -19.08 5.30 3.57
N LEU A 380 -19.01 4.42 4.56
CA LEU A 380 -19.91 3.28 4.69
C LEU A 380 -21.39 3.68 4.82
N PRO A 381 -21.80 4.64 5.69
CA PRO A 381 -23.22 4.97 5.87
C PRO A 381 -23.90 5.52 4.62
N GLY A 382 -23.22 6.34 3.84
CA GLY A 382 -23.78 6.94 2.62
C GLY A 382 -23.97 5.94 1.47
N ARG A 383 -23.29 4.79 1.53
CA ARG A 383 -23.33 3.74 0.48
C ARG A 383 -24.18 2.54 0.90
N LEU A 384 -24.50 2.40 2.18
CA LEU A 384 -25.37 1.33 2.71
C LEU A 384 -26.84 1.70 2.75
N GLY A 385 -27.20 2.97 2.48
CA GLY A 385 -28.55 3.50 2.56
C GLY A 385 -29.28 3.63 1.22
N GLY A 386 -28.83 2.95 0.17
CA GLY A 386 -29.44 2.93 -1.16
C GLY A 386 -30.16 1.62 -1.46
#